data_675a882f23a8e35c0392e9369e4faa6f
#
_entry.id   675a882f23a8e35c0392e9369e4faa6f
#
_cell.length_a   1.000
_cell.length_b   1.000
_cell.length_c   1.000
_cell.angle_alpha   90.00
_cell.angle_beta   90.00
_cell.angle_gamma   90.00
#
_symmetry.space_group_name_H-M   'P 1'
#
loop_
_entity.id
_entity.type
_entity.pdbx_description
1 polymer ?
#
loop_
_entity_poly.entity_id
_entity_poly.type
_entity_poly.pdbx_seq_one_letter_code
_entity_poly.pdbx_strand_id
1 'polypeptide(L)'
;IPYICNLPLDYRIGSIHFLPIAQPLAEENMVCIDGSFREYQKSVETYYDGDIRKLVAHYFSSTQQMIEAGGIDIVGHMDKIYMNGHKCEGFDLQADWYQKPLNDCLHLIAEKGLMVEVNTKNLVKKQEVYPHTDYLHRLRELNIPVMVNSDCHYPDLVNDGRAEAFELLKKNGFKSTRELIGG
;
A
#
# COMPACT_ATOMS: atom_id res chain seq x y z
N ILE A 1 13.76 -14.04 -2.74
CA ILE A 1 14.16 -13.71 -1.36
C ILE A 1 14.19 -15.02 -0.53
N PRO A 2 15.04 -16.02 -0.90
CA PRO A 2 14.99 -17.37 -0.29
C PRO A 2 15.29 -17.36 1.22
N TYR A 3 16.11 -16.39 1.67
CA TYR A 3 16.51 -16.30 3.07
C TYR A 3 15.33 -15.93 4.00
N ILE A 4 14.53 -14.93 3.62
CA ILE A 4 13.40 -14.47 4.43
C ILE A 4 12.29 -15.53 4.51
N CYS A 5 12.08 -16.29 3.43
CA CYS A 5 11.07 -17.37 3.42
C CYS A 5 11.36 -18.50 4.41
N ASN A 6 12.63 -18.68 4.82
CA ASN A 6 13.06 -19.72 5.75
C ASN A 6 13.13 -19.26 7.21
N LEU A 7 12.85 -17.99 7.50
CA LEU A 7 12.82 -17.51 8.88
C LEU A 7 11.51 -17.96 9.56
N PRO A 8 11.58 -18.33 10.86
CA PRO A 8 10.40 -18.68 11.65
C PRO A 8 9.63 -17.40 12.03
N LEU A 9 8.94 -16.81 11.06
CA LEU A 9 8.12 -15.62 11.22
C LEU A 9 6.66 -16.03 11.33
N ASP A 10 5.90 -15.38 12.22
CA ASP A 10 4.46 -15.61 12.36
C ASP A 10 3.70 -15.11 11.14
N TYR A 11 4.16 -14.02 10.51
CA TYR A 11 3.61 -13.46 9.28
C TYR A 11 4.61 -12.55 8.57
N ARG A 12 4.31 -12.23 7.31
CA ARG A 12 5.12 -11.34 6.46
C ARG A 12 4.23 -10.29 5.81
N ILE A 13 4.63 -9.02 5.95
CA ILE A 13 3.99 -7.91 5.25
C ILE A 13 4.83 -7.55 4.04
N GLY A 14 4.23 -7.58 2.85
CA GLY A 14 4.84 -7.10 1.61
C GLY A 14 4.39 -5.68 1.30
N SER A 15 5.34 -4.80 0.98
CA SER A 15 5.10 -3.38 0.68
C SER A 15 6.01 -2.88 -0.42
N ILE A 16 5.55 -1.91 -1.20
CA ILE A 16 6.34 -1.22 -2.22
C ILE A 16 6.71 0.17 -1.71
N HIS A 17 8.00 0.38 -1.44
CA HIS A 17 8.59 1.68 -1.09
C HIS A 17 9.45 2.25 -2.20
N PHE A 18 10.01 1.36 -3.03
CA PHE A 18 10.93 1.73 -4.11
C PHE A 18 10.53 1.04 -5.41
N LEU A 19 10.64 1.77 -6.51
CA LEU A 19 10.42 1.24 -7.85
C LEU A 19 11.75 1.18 -8.61
N PRO A 20 12.14 0.02 -9.14
CA PRO A 20 13.34 -0.10 -9.94
C PRO A 20 13.14 0.57 -11.32
N ILE A 21 14.09 1.42 -11.72
CA ILE A 21 14.07 2.11 -13.01
C ILE A 21 15.14 1.60 -13.98
N ALA A 22 16.12 0.88 -13.47
CA ALA A 22 17.20 0.28 -14.26
C ALA A 22 17.82 -0.93 -13.54
N GLN A 23 18.65 -1.68 -14.26
CA GLN A 23 19.48 -2.74 -13.71
C GLN A 23 20.97 -2.32 -13.74
N PRO A 24 21.79 -2.70 -12.76
CA PRO A 24 21.45 -3.53 -11.60
C PRO A 24 20.55 -2.81 -10.59
N LEU A 25 19.94 -3.58 -9.68
CA LEU A 25 19.17 -3.04 -8.56
C LEU A 25 20.15 -2.38 -7.56
N ALA A 26 20.29 -1.07 -7.69
CA ALA A 26 21.11 -0.23 -6.83
C ALA A 26 20.30 0.99 -6.40
N GLU A 27 20.70 1.66 -5.32
CA GLU A 27 19.94 2.79 -4.76
C GLU A 27 19.70 3.90 -5.79
N GLU A 28 20.69 4.22 -6.61
CA GLU A 28 20.60 5.21 -7.68
C GLU A 28 19.64 4.84 -8.82
N ASN A 29 19.25 3.56 -8.88
CA ASN A 29 18.32 3.01 -9.87
C ASN A 29 16.93 2.75 -9.28
N MET A 30 16.57 3.44 -8.19
CA MET A 30 15.31 3.29 -7.49
C MET A 30 14.59 4.63 -7.36
N VAL A 31 13.28 4.62 -7.55
CA VAL A 31 12.39 5.75 -7.23
C VAL A 31 11.72 5.49 -5.90
N CYS A 32 11.97 6.38 -4.93
CA CYS A 32 11.32 6.33 -3.62
C CYS A 32 9.88 6.86 -3.71
N ILE A 33 8.91 6.08 -3.22
CA ILE A 33 7.48 6.42 -3.30
C ILE A 33 7.03 7.32 -2.15
N ASP A 34 7.55 7.09 -0.96
CA ASP A 34 7.11 7.71 0.29
C ASP A 34 8.14 8.67 0.89
N GLY A 35 9.11 9.09 0.10
CA GLY A 35 10.07 10.14 0.43
C GLY A 35 9.45 11.54 0.40
N SER A 36 10.31 12.57 0.31
CA SER A 36 9.85 13.95 0.19
C SER A 36 9.10 14.18 -1.12
N PHE A 37 8.08 15.05 -1.10
CA PHE A 37 7.34 15.39 -2.33
C PHE A 37 8.25 15.97 -3.42
N ARG A 38 9.26 16.74 -3.03
CA ARG A 38 10.24 17.32 -3.98
C ARG A 38 11.00 16.23 -4.75
N GLU A 39 11.47 15.20 -4.06
CA GLU A 39 12.18 14.09 -4.70
C GLU A 39 11.24 13.23 -5.54
N TYR A 40 10.02 13.00 -5.05
CA TYR A 40 8.98 12.30 -5.79
C TYR A 40 8.64 13.03 -7.10
N GLN A 41 8.39 14.35 -7.06
CA GLN A 41 8.10 15.16 -8.24
C GLN A 41 9.27 15.13 -9.24
N LYS A 42 10.51 15.29 -8.75
CA LYS A 42 11.71 15.16 -9.59
C LYS A 42 11.78 13.80 -10.29
N SER A 43 11.40 12.73 -9.60
CA SER A 43 11.36 11.39 -10.17
C SER A 43 10.30 11.26 -11.27
N VAL A 44 9.11 11.86 -11.09
CA VAL A 44 8.08 11.92 -12.13
C VAL A 44 8.60 12.61 -13.38
N GLU A 45 9.27 13.76 -13.22
CA GLU A 45 9.85 14.53 -14.33
C GLU A 45 10.97 13.76 -15.03
N THR A 46 11.87 13.14 -14.26
CA THR A 46 13.10 12.54 -14.81
C THR A 46 12.85 11.18 -15.47
N TYR A 47 11.99 10.33 -14.87
CA TYR A 47 11.87 8.93 -15.25
C TYR A 47 10.53 8.56 -15.88
N TYR A 48 9.54 9.46 -15.79
CA TYR A 48 8.18 9.21 -16.27
C TYR A 48 7.67 10.32 -17.20
N ASP A 49 8.56 11.10 -17.79
CA ASP A 49 8.26 12.20 -18.74
C ASP A 49 7.26 13.23 -18.18
N GLY A 50 7.28 13.48 -16.86
CA GLY A 50 6.32 14.33 -16.18
C GLY A 50 4.90 13.76 -16.04
N ASP A 51 4.66 12.53 -16.48
CA ASP A 51 3.35 11.89 -16.46
C ASP A 51 3.17 11.00 -15.22
N ILE A 52 2.43 11.48 -14.23
CA ILE A 52 2.10 10.77 -12.99
C ILE A 52 1.42 9.42 -13.26
N ARG A 53 0.68 9.27 -14.35
CA ARG A 53 -0.02 8.04 -14.72
C ARG A 53 0.96 6.89 -14.98
N LYS A 54 2.13 7.19 -15.58
CA LYS A 54 3.18 6.20 -15.83
C LYS A 54 3.78 5.68 -14.53
N LEU A 55 4.03 6.58 -13.55
CA LEU A 55 4.54 6.19 -12.25
C LEU A 55 3.52 5.34 -11.48
N VAL A 56 2.25 5.73 -11.48
CA VAL A 56 1.16 4.97 -10.84
C VAL A 56 1.00 3.60 -11.47
N ALA A 57 1.04 3.50 -12.80
CA ALA A 57 0.98 2.22 -13.50
C ALA A 57 2.16 1.31 -13.12
N HIS A 58 3.38 1.86 -13.02
CA HIS A 58 4.56 1.12 -12.57
C HIS A 58 4.42 0.64 -11.12
N TYR A 59 3.89 1.49 -10.22
CA TYR A 59 3.64 1.14 -8.83
C TYR A 59 2.71 -0.07 -8.69
N PHE A 60 1.54 -0.03 -9.33
CA PHE A 60 0.58 -1.12 -9.26
C PHE A 60 1.08 -2.38 -9.97
N SER A 61 1.80 -2.25 -11.09
CA SER A 61 2.48 -3.40 -11.72
C SER A 61 3.49 -4.06 -10.79
N SER A 62 4.29 -3.27 -10.07
CA SER A 62 5.24 -3.79 -9.08
C SER A 62 4.52 -4.42 -7.88
N THR A 63 3.39 -3.88 -7.46
CA THR A 63 2.54 -4.46 -6.41
C THR A 63 1.99 -5.83 -6.85
N GLN A 64 1.50 -5.94 -8.09
CA GLN A 64 1.05 -7.23 -8.65
C GLN A 64 2.17 -8.25 -8.70
N GLN A 65 3.35 -7.87 -9.19
CA GLN A 65 4.53 -8.75 -9.22
C GLN A 65 4.93 -9.23 -7.83
N MET A 66 4.88 -8.37 -6.82
CA MET A 66 5.13 -8.75 -5.41
C MET A 66 4.12 -9.78 -4.93
N ILE A 67 2.84 -9.59 -5.21
CA ILE A 67 1.77 -10.51 -4.83
C ILE A 67 1.93 -11.86 -5.55
N GLU A 68 2.22 -11.84 -6.85
CA GLU A 68 2.43 -13.05 -7.67
C GLU A 68 3.66 -13.85 -7.21
N ALA A 69 4.73 -13.16 -6.84
CA ALA A 69 5.94 -13.79 -6.30
C ALA A 69 5.68 -14.56 -5.00
N GLY A 70 4.63 -14.18 -4.26
CA GLY A 70 4.21 -14.85 -3.02
C GLY A 70 5.19 -14.66 -1.86
N GLY A 71 5.04 -15.50 -0.83
CA GLY A 71 5.87 -15.42 0.38
C GLY A 71 5.50 -14.28 1.32
N ILE A 72 4.32 -13.68 1.13
CA ILE A 72 3.72 -12.67 2.00
C ILE A 72 2.33 -13.13 2.45
N ASP A 73 1.88 -12.67 3.60
CA ASP A 73 0.57 -12.96 4.17
C ASP A 73 -0.34 -11.73 4.10
N ILE A 74 0.27 -10.54 4.09
CA ILE A 74 -0.41 -9.25 4.17
C ILE A 74 0.20 -8.33 3.12
N VAL A 75 -0.65 -7.58 2.40
CA VAL A 75 -0.23 -6.45 1.56
C VAL A 75 -0.32 -5.18 2.40
N GLY A 76 0.84 -4.57 2.66
CA GLY A 76 0.97 -3.35 3.44
C GLY A 76 0.64 -2.11 2.60
N HIS A 77 -0.05 -1.14 3.20
CA HIS A 77 -0.38 0.19 2.65
C HIS A 77 -0.44 0.23 1.10
N MET A 78 -1.28 -0.63 0.53
CA MET A 78 -1.29 -1.03 -0.89
C MET A 78 -1.42 0.10 -1.92
N ASP A 79 -1.86 1.27 -1.51
CA ASP A 79 -1.99 2.47 -2.34
C ASP A 79 -1.13 3.64 -1.83
N LYS A 80 0.02 3.34 -1.21
CA LYS A 80 0.97 4.33 -0.67
C LYS A 80 1.37 5.39 -1.70
N ILE A 81 1.30 5.04 -2.99
CA ILE A 81 1.51 5.97 -4.12
C ILE A 81 0.63 7.22 -4.01
N TYR A 82 -0.55 7.13 -3.39
CA TYR A 82 -1.45 8.26 -3.15
C TYR A 82 -0.79 9.37 -2.31
N MET A 83 0.06 9.04 -1.34
CA MET A 83 0.66 10.00 -0.39
C MET A 83 1.31 11.22 -1.06
N ASN A 84 1.99 11.00 -2.16
CA ASN A 84 2.62 12.06 -2.95
C ASN A 84 1.91 12.28 -4.29
N GLY A 85 1.35 11.23 -4.86
CA GLY A 85 0.68 11.27 -6.16
C GLY A 85 -0.43 12.31 -6.25
N HIS A 86 -1.26 12.43 -5.21
CA HIS A 86 -2.38 13.38 -5.19
C HIS A 86 -1.97 14.86 -5.26
N LYS A 87 -0.69 15.15 -5.03
CA LYS A 87 -0.11 16.51 -5.12
C LYS A 87 0.41 16.83 -6.51
N CYS A 88 0.49 15.83 -7.39
CA CYS A 88 0.96 16.03 -8.76
C CYS A 88 -0.17 16.54 -9.66
N GLU A 89 0.20 17.39 -10.61
CA GLU A 89 -0.74 17.84 -11.64
C GLU A 89 -1.28 16.63 -12.44
N GLY A 90 -2.58 16.67 -12.76
CA GLY A 90 -3.26 15.61 -13.50
C GLY A 90 -3.56 14.34 -12.71
N PHE A 91 -3.27 14.31 -11.40
CA PHE A 91 -3.69 13.18 -10.58
C PHE A 91 -5.20 13.20 -10.36
N ASP A 92 -5.83 12.05 -10.63
CA ASP A 92 -7.26 11.84 -10.38
C ASP A 92 -7.49 10.43 -9.84
N LEU A 93 -7.88 10.37 -8.57
CA LEU A 93 -8.17 9.13 -7.85
C LEU A 93 -9.34 8.35 -8.47
N GLN A 94 -10.27 9.05 -9.13
CA GLN A 94 -11.48 8.46 -9.72
C GLN A 94 -11.31 8.07 -11.19
N ALA A 95 -10.20 8.45 -11.82
CA ALA A 95 -9.96 8.13 -13.21
C ALA A 95 -9.66 6.63 -13.44
N ASP A 96 -10.09 6.10 -14.57
CA ASP A 96 -9.90 4.70 -14.94
C ASP A 96 -8.44 4.24 -14.89
N TRP A 97 -7.50 5.13 -15.23
CA TRP A 97 -6.08 4.82 -15.23
C TRP A 97 -5.52 4.57 -13.80
N TYR A 98 -6.20 5.06 -12.75
CA TYR A 98 -5.89 4.75 -11.35
C TYR A 98 -6.74 3.58 -10.84
N GLN A 99 -8.05 3.64 -11.10
CA GLN A 99 -9.03 2.68 -10.59
C GLN A 99 -8.79 1.26 -11.11
N LYS A 100 -8.51 1.12 -12.39
CA LYS A 100 -8.34 -0.19 -13.01
C LYS A 100 -7.16 -0.97 -12.41
N PRO A 101 -5.92 -0.49 -12.42
CA PRO A 101 -4.80 -1.25 -11.86
C PRO A 101 -4.93 -1.48 -10.35
N LEU A 102 -5.55 -0.57 -9.60
CA LEU A 102 -5.87 -0.79 -8.19
C LEU A 102 -6.85 -1.96 -8.02
N ASN A 103 -7.95 -1.99 -8.79
CA ASN A 103 -8.92 -3.08 -8.74
C ASN A 103 -8.29 -4.41 -9.18
N ASP A 104 -7.42 -4.41 -10.19
CA ASP A 104 -6.68 -5.61 -10.61
C ASP A 104 -5.83 -6.16 -9.43
N CYS A 105 -5.16 -5.29 -8.66
CA CYS A 105 -4.47 -5.69 -7.43
C CYS A 105 -5.43 -6.27 -6.38
N LEU A 106 -6.59 -5.63 -6.15
CA LEU A 106 -7.57 -6.13 -5.17
C LEU A 106 -8.10 -7.51 -5.54
N HIS A 107 -8.40 -7.74 -6.81
CA HIS A 107 -8.82 -9.06 -7.28
C HIS A 107 -7.73 -10.12 -7.08
N LEU A 108 -6.47 -9.77 -7.38
CA LEU A 108 -5.34 -10.67 -7.18
C LEU A 108 -5.13 -10.99 -5.68
N ILE A 109 -5.26 -10.00 -4.79
CA ILE A 109 -5.20 -10.17 -3.34
C ILE A 109 -6.29 -11.16 -2.89
N ALA A 110 -7.52 -10.97 -3.35
CA ALA A 110 -8.65 -11.86 -3.02
C ALA A 110 -8.41 -13.29 -3.55
N GLU A 111 -7.94 -13.44 -4.80
CA GLU A 111 -7.62 -14.74 -5.40
C GLU A 111 -6.53 -15.49 -4.61
N LYS A 112 -5.49 -14.77 -4.18
CA LYS A 112 -4.40 -15.35 -3.38
C LYS A 112 -4.76 -15.58 -1.90
N GLY A 113 -5.92 -15.11 -1.45
CA GLY A 113 -6.36 -15.23 -0.05
C GLY A 113 -5.52 -14.41 0.92
N LEU A 114 -4.88 -13.33 0.46
CA LEU A 114 -4.06 -12.44 1.28
C LEU A 114 -4.92 -11.47 2.07
N MET A 115 -4.34 -10.90 3.13
CA MET A 115 -4.92 -9.80 3.89
C MET A 115 -4.42 -8.44 3.38
N VAL A 116 -5.17 -7.39 3.69
CA VAL A 116 -4.75 -6.00 3.47
C VAL A 116 -4.56 -5.30 4.81
N GLU A 117 -3.44 -4.62 4.94
CA GLU A 117 -3.18 -3.73 6.05
C GLU A 117 -4.00 -2.44 5.91
N VAL A 118 -4.74 -2.08 6.94
CA VAL A 118 -5.29 -0.73 7.14
C VAL A 118 -4.27 0.03 7.97
N ASN A 119 -3.43 0.81 7.29
CA ASN A 119 -2.28 1.48 7.86
C ASN A 119 -2.69 2.85 8.41
N THR A 120 -2.46 3.09 9.72
CA THR A 120 -2.91 4.30 10.42
C THR A 120 -1.84 5.36 10.61
N LYS A 121 -0.62 5.17 10.11
CA LYS A 121 0.54 6.04 10.33
C LYS A 121 0.27 7.54 10.15
N ASN A 122 -0.57 7.88 9.19
CA ASN A 122 -0.94 9.25 8.88
C ASN A 122 -2.37 9.63 9.33
N LEU A 123 -3.13 8.69 9.91
CA LEU A 123 -4.56 8.88 10.14
C LEU A 123 -4.85 10.03 11.11
N VAL A 124 -4.18 10.07 12.25
CA VAL A 124 -4.40 11.11 13.27
C VAL A 124 -3.89 12.47 12.79
N LYS A 125 -2.69 12.52 12.20
CA LYS A 125 -2.04 13.79 11.84
C LYS A 125 -2.54 14.41 10.54
N LYS A 126 -2.92 13.57 9.56
CA LYS A 126 -3.24 14.01 8.20
C LYS A 126 -4.61 13.55 7.72
N GLN A 127 -5.33 12.76 8.53
CA GLN A 127 -6.58 12.10 8.15
C GLN A 127 -6.43 11.20 6.90
N GLU A 128 -5.22 10.67 6.68
CA GLU A 128 -4.90 9.77 5.59
C GLU A 128 -4.76 8.33 6.14
N VAL A 129 -5.45 7.38 5.53
CA VAL A 129 -5.34 5.95 5.81
C VAL A 129 -5.00 5.23 4.51
N TYR A 130 -4.28 4.14 4.59
CA TYR A 130 -3.96 3.28 3.44
C TYR A 130 -4.52 1.87 3.68
N PRO A 131 -5.31 1.34 2.73
CA PRO A 131 -5.79 2.00 1.51
C PRO A 131 -6.72 3.18 1.80
N HIS A 132 -6.81 4.11 0.81
CA HIS A 132 -7.68 5.28 0.90
C HIS A 132 -9.13 4.88 1.19
N THR A 133 -9.83 5.71 1.94
CA THR A 133 -11.20 5.42 2.43
C THR A 133 -12.18 5.01 1.34
N ASP A 134 -12.02 5.56 0.14
CA ASP A 134 -12.86 5.27 -1.02
C ASP A 134 -12.79 3.80 -1.46
N TYR A 135 -11.75 3.06 -1.04
CA TYR A 135 -11.58 1.65 -1.42
C TYR A 135 -11.96 0.65 -0.34
N LEU A 136 -12.24 1.08 0.87
CA LEU A 136 -12.60 0.17 1.97
C LEU A 136 -13.84 -0.68 1.64
N HIS A 137 -14.83 -0.10 0.96
CA HIS A 137 -16.01 -0.84 0.53
C HIS A 137 -15.65 -1.97 -0.45
N ARG A 138 -14.65 -1.77 -1.33
CA ARG A 138 -14.19 -2.78 -2.29
C ARG A 138 -13.53 -3.97 -1.60
N LEU A 139 -12.71 -3.73 -0.57
CA LEU A 139 -12.13 -4.80 0.24
C LEU A 139 -13.24 -5.68 0.83
N ARG A 140 -14.29 -5.06 1.35
CA ARG A 140 -15.44 -5.79 1.91
C ARG A 140 -16.21 -6.58 0.85
N GLU A 141 -16.49 -5.99 -0.32
CA GLU A 141 -17.20 -6.65 -1.43
C GLU A 141 -16.44 -7.88 -1.93
N LEU A 142 -15.12 -7.81 -1.99
CA LEU A 142 -14.25 -8.92 -2.37
C LEU A 142 -13.93 -9.88 -1.23
N ASN A 143 -14.54 -9.68 -0.02
CA ASN A 143 -14.26 -10.45 1.18
C ASN A 143 -12.78 -10.52 1.56
N ILE A 144 -12.01 -9.49 1.25
CA ILE A 144 -10.59 -9.41 1.62
C ILE A 144 -10.50 -9.14 3.13
N PRO A 145 -9.84 -10.02 3.91
CA PRO A 145 -9.64 -9.76 5.32
C PRO A 145 -8.71 -8.57 5.53
N VAL A 146 -8.99 -7.78 6.57
CA VAL A 146 -8.19 -6.62 6.91
C VAL A 146 -7.61 -6.72 8.32
N MET A 147 -6.41 -6.18 8.52
CA MET A 147 -5.82 -5.94 9.82
C MET A 147 -5.49 -4.46 9.98
N VAL A 148 -5.57 -3.94 11.20
CA VAL A 148 -5.21 -2.55 11.52
C VAL A 148 -3.80 -2.54 12.07
N ASN A 149 -2.92 -1.73 11.47
CA ASN A 149 -1.53 -1.59 11.88
C ASN A 149 -1.10 -0.11 11.84
N SER A 150 -0.30 0.31 12.84
CA SER A 150 0.14 1.70 12.95
C SER A 150 1.36 2.04 12.10
N ASP A 151 2.11 1.04 11.64
CA ASP A 151 3.40 1.26 10.95
C ASP A 151 4.28 2.23 11.77
N CYS A 152 4.25 2.09 13.10
CA CYS A 152 4.93 2.99 14.01
C CYS A 152 6.44 2.82 13.95
N HIS A 153 7.14 3.95 14.02
CA HIS A 153 8.60 4.00 14.10
C HIS A 153 9.09 4.43 15.50
N TYR A 154 8.14 4.70 16.42
CA TYR A 154 8.40 5.10 17.79
C TYR A 154 7.49 4.32 18.72
N PRO A 155 7.97 3.87 19.90
CA PRO A 155 7.21 2.99 20.80
C PRO A 155 5.90 3.59 21.32
N ASP A 156 5.83 4.90 21.47
CA ASP A 156 4.65 5.66 21.93
C ASP A 156 3.54 5.73 20.87
N LEU A 157 3.84 5.42 19.61
CA LEU A 157 2.90 5.45 18.49
C LEU A 157 2.31 4.08 18.13
N VAL A 158 2.59 3.03 18.90
CA VAL A 158 2.14 1.65 18.62
C VAL A 158 0.63 1.55 18.40
N ASN A 159 -0.16 2.33 19.15
CA ASN A 159 -1.62 2.34 19.03
C ASN A 159 -2.18 3.57 18.31
N ASP A 160 -1.31 4.39 17.67
CA ASP A 160 -1.75 5.64 17.03
C ASP A 160 -2.74 5.38 15.89
N GLY A 161 -3.88 6.07 15.92
CA GLY A 161 -4.94 5.94 14.91
C GLY A 161 -5.72 4.62 14.94
N ARG A 162 -5.44 3.69 15.86
CA ARG A 162 -6.08 2.36 15.90
C ARG A 162 -7.58 2.46 16.17
N ALA A 163 -7.98 3.27 17.14
CA ALA A 163 -9.40 3.45 17.49
C ALA A 163 -10.18 4.10 16.34
N GLU A 164 -9.60 5.13 15.72
CA GLU A 164 -10.15 5.82 14.56
C GLU A 164 -10.31 4.89 13.35
N ALA A 165 -9.34 4.01 13.12
CA ALA A 165 -9.42 3.04 12.04
C ALA A 165 -10.54 2.01 12.28
N PHE A 166 -10.74 1.54 13.49
CA PHE A 166 -11.86 0.64 13.80
C PHE A 166 -13.21 1.31 13.58
N GLU A 167 -13.37 2.56 13.99
CA GLU A 167 -14.61 3.32 13.71
C GLU A 167 -14.81 3.56 12.21
N LEU A 168 -13.74 3.83 11.47
CA LEU A 168 -13.76 3.98 10.02
C LEU A 168 -14.20 2.66 9.34
N LEU A 169 -13.61 1.53 9.71
CA LEU A 169 -13.97 0.22 9.19
C LEU A 169 -15.42 -0.13 9.50
N LYS A 170 -15.89 0.12 10.73
CA LYS A 170 -17.28 -0.10 11.13
C LYS A 170 -18.25 0.74 10.29
N LYS A 171 -17.95 2.01 10.04
CA LYS A 171 -18.74 2.88 9.15
C LYS A 171 -18.80 2.34 7.71
N ASN A 172 -17.75 1.65 7.26
CA ASN A 172 -17.69 0.99 5.95
C ASN A 172 -18.27 -0.43 5.94
N GLY A 173 -18.93 -0.84 7.06
CA GLY A 173 -19.67 -2.09 7.15
C GLY A 173 -18.83 -3.33 7.45
N PHE A 174 -17.59 -3.17 7.89
CA PHE A 174 -16.79 -4.29 8.40
C PHE A 174 -17.34 -4.73 9.78
N LYS A 175 -17.47 -6.05 9.96
CA LYS A 175 -17.95 -6.64 11.22
C LYS A 175 -16.81 -7.11 12.12
N SER A 176 -15.64 -7.34 11.54
CA SER A 176 -14.45 -7.82 12.24
C SER A 176 -13.19 -7.46 11.46
N THR A 177 -12.07 -7.42 12.15
CA THR A 177 -10.72 -7.40 11.60
C THR A 177 -10.00 -8.69 11.95
N ARG A 178 -8.88 -8.97 11.30
CA ARG A 178 -8.00 -10.07 11.68
C ARG A 178 -6.91 -9.55 12.61
N GLU A 179 -6.58 -10.38 13.60
CA GLU A 179 -5.35 -10.28 14.37
C GLU A 179 -4.58 -11.58 14.14
N LEU A 180 -3.30 -11.46 13.87
CA LEU A 180 -2.40 -12.59 13.78
C LEU A 180 -1.80 -12.78 15.17
N ILE A 181 -2.29 -13.76 15.88
CA ILE A 181 -1.73 -14.18 17.16
C ILE A 181 -0.79 -15.31 16.83
N GLY A 182 0.49 -15.14 17.14
CA GLY A 182 1.49 -16.20 17.03
C GLY A 182 1.01 -17.41 17.85
N GLY A 183 0.99 -18.57 17.20
CA GLY A 183 0.61 -19.83 17.83
C GLY A 183 1.72 -20.37 18.71
#